data_eacb05a2b40f86fc33368eb48acf93fa
#
_entry.id   eacb05a2b40f86fc33368eb48acf93fa
#
_cell.length_a   1.000
_cell.length_b   1.000
_cell.length_c   1.000
_cell.angle_alpha   90.00
_cell.angle_beta   90.00
_cell.angle_gamma   90.00
#
_symmetry.space_group_name_H-M   'P 1'
#
loop_
_entity.id
_entity.type
_entity.pdbx_description
1 polymer ?
#
loop_
_entity_poly.entity_id
_entity_poly.type
_entity_poly.pdbx_seq_one_letter_code
_entity_poly.pdbx_strand_id
1 'polypeptide(L)'
;MIPKARRLFAVSACAATAALGCDDHSETAMHPSDAPAAAEAPAILLAAGDIAGCADHYRDEVTAELLAGLPGTIAPLGDVVYQNGTRWQFRNCYHPSWGRVLARSRPTPGNHEYRTTEASPYYEYFGAQAGPPGKGYYSYTLGTWRIYSLNSERNIAEQTSWLKAHLAADKSRCILAYWHKPLYTSGEVPPTPEVRPLFDALYRAGAEVVLNGHQHNYERFAPQDADSNHKARGTRQFVIGTGGAQLEGFVSVAKNSKVRYVAGHGVLRMNLSPGMYSWNFLPVAGAPPADSGAANCT
;
A
#
# COMPACT_ATOMS: atom_id res chain seq x y z
N MET A 1 -25.50 -35.81 58.22
CA MET A 1 -24.88 -36.74 59.14
C MET A 1 -23.39 -36.64 59.05
N ILE A 2 -22.78 -36.19 60.15
CA ILE A 2 -21.38 -36.07 60.52
C ILE A 2 -20.90 -37.47 60.95
N PRO A 3 -19.63 -37.91 61.10
CA PRO A 3 -18.44 -37.11 61.47
C PRO A 3 -17.08 -37.59 60.88
N LYS A 4 -16.09 -36.69 61.00
CA LYS A 4 -14.82 -36.71 61.75
C LYS A 4 -13.93 -37.99 61.67
N ALA A 5 -12.64 -37.77 61.38
CA ALA A 5 -11.59 -37.92 62.38
C ALA A 5 -10.19 -37.51 61.89
N ARG A 6 -9.55 -36.74 62.72
CA ARG A 6 -8.12 -36.35 62.77
C ARG A 6 -7.23 -37.57 63.05
N ARG A 7 -5.96 -37.52 62.62
CA ARG A 7 -4.84 -37.87 63.48
C ARG A 7 -3.55 -37.11 63.07
N LEU A 8 -3.05 -36.39 63.99
CA LEU A 8 -1.64 -35.95 64.12
C LEU A 8 -0.78 -37.16 64.54
N PHE A 9 0.47 -37.19 64.10
CA PHE A 9 1.57 -37.60 64.95
C PHE A 9 2.82 -36.79 64.58
N ALA A 10 3.57 -36.46 65.59
CA ALA A 10 4.68 -35.54 65.66
C ALA A 10 6.03 -36.32 65.78
N VAL A 11 7.08 -35.61 65.37
CA VAL A 11 8.42 -35.53 65.96
C VAL A 11 9.36 -36.76 65.76
N SER A 12 10.47 -36.56 65.11
CA SER A 12 11.78 -36.65 65.80
C SER A 12 12.87 -36.01 64.95
N ALA A 13 13.68 -35.20 65.60
CA ALA A 13 14.85 -34.52 65.13
C ALA A 13 16.08 -35.49 65.09
N CYS A 14 16.95 -35.34 64.12
CA CYS A 14 18.32 -35.70 64.27
C CYS A 14 19.21 -34.70 63.49
N ALA A 15 20.05 -34.00 64.22
CA ALA A 15 21.06 -33.09 63.73
C ALA A 15 22.27 -33.91 63.24
N ALA A 16 22.79 -33.55 62.08
CA ALA A 16 24.18 -33.86 61.73
C ALA A 16 24.71 -32.71 60.84
N THR A 17 25.68 -32.04 61.36
CA THR A 17 26.51 -30.98 60.75
C THR A 17 27.45 -31.58 59.69
N ALA A 18 27.39 -30.99 58.47
CA ALA A 18 28.57 -31.01 57.58
C ALA A 18 28.50 -29.73 56.72
N ALA A 19 29.51 -28.90 56.91
CA ALA A 19 29.79 -27.72 56.09
C ALA A 19 30.40 -28.22 54.76
N LEU A 20 29.93 -27.62 53.65
CA LEU A 20 30.74 -27.47 52.42
C LEU A 20 29.99 -26.60 51.40
N GLY A 21 30.63 -25.50 50.99
CA GLY A 21 30.55 -24.92 49.67
C GLY A 21 29.24 -24.13 49.31
N CYS A 22 29.20 -22.83 49.58
CA CYS A 22 28.35 -21.91 48.87
C CYS A 22 28.95 -21.67 47.46
N ASP A 23 28.45 -22.34 46.46
CA ASP A 23 28.60 -21.88 45.09
C ASP A 23 27.53 -20.80 44.86
N ASP A 24 28.03 -19.57 44.81
CA ASP A 24 27.23 -18.36 44.48
C ASP A 24 26.91 -18.39 43.00
N HIS A 25 25.81 -19.09 42.63
CA HIS A 25 25.18 -18.89 41.33
C HIS A 25 24.38 -17.60 41.43
N SER A 26 25.05 -16.48 41.11
CA SER A 26 24.36 -15.25 40.81
C SER A 26 23.47 -15.48 39.56
N GLU A 27 22.23 -15.89 39.75
CA GLU A 27 21.15 -15.69 38.77
C GLU A 27 21.07 -14.19 38.51
N THR A 28 21.66 -13.73 37.40
CA THR A 28 21.44 -12.41 36.85
C THR A 28 19.97 -12.35 36.48
N ALA A 29 19.13 -11.86 37.40
CA ALA A 29 17.76 -11.52 37.07
C ALA A 29 17.79 -10.49 35.92
N MET A 30 17.36 -10.91 34.72
CA MET A 30 17.18 -9.99 33.61
C MET A 30 16.23 -8.87 34.04
N HIS A 31 16.70 -7.64 33.98
CA HIS A 31 15.88 -6.48 34.20
C HIS A 31 14.74 -6.47 33.16
N PRO A 32 13.50 -6.06 33.52
CA PRO A 32 12.37 -5.96 32.58
C PRO A 32 12.63 -5.03 31.38
N SER A 33 13.71 -4.24 31.40
CA SER A 33 14.12 -3.35 30.31
C SER A 33 14.88 -4.04 29.17
N ASP A 34 15.29 -5.31 29.32
CA ASP A 34 16.10 -6.03 28.32
C ASP A 34 15.26 -6.93 27.38
N ALA A 35 13.95 -6.93 27.54
CA ALA A 35 13.08 -7.56 26.56
C ALA A 35 13.17 -6.76 25.24
N PRO A 36 13.50 -7.39 24.09
CA PRO A 36 13.50 -6.70 22.82
C PRO A 36 12.11 -6.11 22.59
N ALA A 37 12.06 -4.81 22.29
CA ALA A 37 10.81 -4.14 21.97
C ALA A 37 10.06 -4.98 20.92
N ALA A 38 8.81 -5.33 21.22
CA ALA A 38 8.00 -6.12 20.27
C ALA A 38 8.02 -5.42 18.92
N ALA A 39 8.41 -6.15 17.85
CA ALA A 39 8.47 -5.60 16.52
C ALA A 39 7.12 -5.00 16.17
N GLU A 40 7.08 -3.72 15.85
CA GLU A 40 5.86 -3.01 15.49
C GLU A 40 5.22 -3.72 14.28
N ALA A 41 3.93 -4.02 14.38
CA ALA A 41 3.21 -4.68 13.30
C ALA A 41 3.27 -3.81 12.03
N PRO A 42 3.47 -4.41 10.83
CA PRO A 42 3.59 -3.65 9.61
C PRO A 42 2.31 -2.85 9.33
N ALA A 43 2.47 -1.61 8.93
CA ALA A 43 1.36 -0.85 8.38
C ALA A 43 0.96 -1.44 7.02
N ILE A 44 -0.34 -1.46 6.72
CA ILE A 44 -0.87 -2.09 5.50
C ILE A 44 -1.40 -1.01 4.57
N LEU A 45 -0.94 -1.03 3.32
CA LEU A 45 -1.51 -0.26 2.20
C LEU A 45 -2.09 -1.24 1.18
N LEU A 46 -3.35 -1.01 0.80
CA LEU A 46 -4.06 -1.75 -0.25
C LEU A 46 -4.26 -0.81 -1.44
N ALA A 47 -3.98 -1.25 -2.66
CA ALA A 47 -4.02 -0.37 -3.82
C ALA A 47 -4.58 -1.06 -5.06
N ALA A 48 -5.46 -0.37 -5.77
CA ALA A 48 -5.83 -0.61 -7.16
C ALA A 48 -6.48 0.66 -7.74
N GLY A 49 -6.40 0.82 -9.05
CA GLY A 49 -7.08 1.85 -9.83
C GLY A 49 -8.07 1.24 -10.82
N ASP A 50 -8.70 2.10 -11.64
CA ASP A 50 -9.53 1.66 -12.75
C ASP A 50 -10.72 0.82 -12.23
N ILE A 51 -11.62 1.50 -11.49
CA ILE A 51 -12.44 0.81 -10.49
C ILE A 51 -13.88 0.62 -10.98
N ALA A 52 -14.75 1.59 -10.74
CA ALA A 52 -16.18 1.39 -10.77
C ALA A 52 -16.84 1.94 -12.04
N GLY A 53 -17.83 1.22 -12.51
CA GLY A 53 -18.72 1.70 -13.57
C GLY A 53 -20.13 1.16 -13.40
N CYS A 54 -21.10 1.81 -14.02
CA CYS A 54 -22.49 1.44 -13.85
C CYS A 54 -22.97 0.34 -14.83
N ALA A 55 -22.10 -0.22 -15.64
CA ALA A 55 -22.44 -1.30 -16.56
C ALA A 55 -22.08 -2.68 -15.97
N ASP A 56 -22.80 -3.70 -16.36
CA ASP A 56 -22.70 -5.06 -15.78
C ASP A 56 -21.34 -5.75 -15.97
N HIS A 57 -20.49 -5.24 -16.87
CA HIS A 57 -19.14 -5.80 -17.09
C HIS A 57 -18.10 -5.34 -16.06
N TYR A 58 -18.39 -4.30 -15.26
CA TYR A 58 -17.50 -3.89 -14.17
C TYR A 58 -17.49 -4.92 -13.04
N ARG A 59 -16.35 -5.03 -12.37
CA ARG A 59 -16.11 -6.01 -11.30
C ARG A 59 -15.68 -5.35 -9.98
N ASP A 60 -15.98 -4.08 -9.81
CA ASP A 60 -15.65 -3.30 -8.61
C ASP A 60 -16.31 -3.84 -7.34
N GLU A 61 -17.47 -4.50 -7.43
CA GLU A 61 -18.10 -5.16 -6.28
C GLU A 61 -17.23 -6.26 -5.67
N VAL A 62 -16.62 -7.12 -6.51
CA VAL A 62 -15.81 -8.25 -5.99
C VAL A 62 -14.49 -7.78 -5.40
N THR A 63 -13.91 -6.69 -5.92
CA THR A 63 -12.72 -6.08 -5.32
C THR A 63 -13.05 -5.27 -4.06
N ALA A 64 -14.23 -4.64 -4.01
CA ALA A 64 -14.75 -3.99 -2.80
C ALA A 64 -14.97 -4.99 -1.66
N GLU A 65 -15.54 -6.15 -1.96
CA GLU A 65 -15.73 -7.24 -0.99
C GLU A 65 -14.38 -7.74 -0.45
N LEU A 66 -13.39 -7.95 -1.34
CA LEU A 66 -12.03 -8.29 -0.95
C LEU A 66 -11.44 -7.24 0.00
N LEU A 67 -11.57 -5.95 -0.32
CA LEU A 67 -11.09 -4.86 0.52
C LEU A 67 -11.81 -4.76 1.87
N ALA A 68 -13.11 -5.04 1.90
CA ALA A 68 -13.89 -5.00 3.15
C ALA A 68 -13.39 -6.04 4.17
N GLY A 69 -12.91 -7.19 3.70
CA GLY A 69 -12.33 -8.25 4.53
C GLY A 69 -10.88 -8.02 4.97
N LEU A 70 -10.22 -6.95 4.50
CA LEU A 70 -8.80 -6.70 4.77
C LEU A 70 -8.59 -5.42 5.59
N PRO A 71 -7.71 -5.43 6.62
CA PRO A 71 -7.33 -4.22 7.33
C PRO A 71 -6.37 -3.35 6.50
N GLY A 72 -6.25 -2.06 6.83
CA GLY A 72 -5.26 -1.16 6.28
C GLY A 72 -5.83 0.06 5.60
N THR A 73 -4.96 0.97 5.18
CA THR A 73 -5.26 2.14 4.37
C THR A 73 -5.43 1.72 2.90
N ILE A 74 -6.36 2.33 2.20
CA ILE A 74 -6.62 2.04 0.78
C ILE A 74 -6.17 3.23 -0.05
N ALA A 75 -5.44 2.97 -1.12
CA ALA A 75 -5.03 3.93 -2.16
C ALA A 75 -5.78 3.62 -3.46
N PRO A 76 -6.93 4.26 -3.73
CA PRO A 76 -7.51 4.27 -5.07
C PRO A 76 -6.60 5.02 -6.02
N LEU A 77 -6.12 4.35 -7.10
CA LEU A 77 -5.08 4.84 -7.99
C LEU A 77 -5.62 5.59 -9.22
N GLY A 78 -6.71 6.34 -9.07
CA GLY A 78 -7.35 7.09 -10.14
C GLY A 78 -8.30 6.26 -10.99
N ASP A 79 -9.04 6.95 -11.86
CA ASP A 79 -10.15 6.41 -12.62
C ASP A 79 -11.08 5.60 -11.71
N VAL A 80 -11.46 6.27 -10.61
CA VAL A 80 -12.24 5.62 -9.55
C VAL A 80 -13.67 5.38 -9.99
N VAL A 81 -14.19 6.21 -10.92
CA VAL A 81 -15.52 5.96 -11.49
C VAL A 81 -15.62 6.35 -12.96
N TYR A 82 -16.14 5.44 -13.75
CA TYR A 82 -16.34 5.56 -15.21
C TYR A 82 -17.77 6.02 -15.55
N GLN A 83 -18.02 6.64 -16.75
CA GLN A 83 -17.01 7.02 -17.76
C GLN A 83 -16.47 8.43 -17.54
N ASN A 84 -17.12 9.29 -16.77
CA ASN A 84 -16.86 10.72 -16.75
C ASN A 84 -16.66 11.31 -15.35
N GLY A 85 -16.60 10.51 -14.29
CA GLY A 85 -16.39 11.01 -12.93
C GLY A 85 -17.50 11.96 -12.46
N THR A 86 -18.75 11.76 -12.88
CA THR A 86 -19.87 12.64 -12.51
C THR A 86 -20.36 12.35 -11.08
N ARG A 87 -21.03 13.35 -10.44
CA ARG A 87 -21.67 13.15 -9.12
C ARG A 87 -22.63 11.96 -9.11
N TRP A 88 -23.35 11.77 -10.22
CA TRP A 88 -24.29 10.66 -10.37
C TRP A 88 -23.54 9.32 -10.35
N GLN A 89 -22.43 9.21 -11.09
CA GLN A 89 -21.62 8.00 -11.14
C GLN A 89 -20.95 7.70 -9.79
N PHE A 90 -20.44 8.72 -9.10
CA PHE A 90 -19.95 8.53 -7.73
C PHE A 90 -21.01 7.96 -6.81
N ARG A 91 -22.24 8.47 -6.84
CA ARG A 91 -23.31 8.03 -5.95
C ARG A 91 -23.87 6.64 -6.30
N ASN A 92 -23.97 6.33 -7.59
CA ASN A 92 -24.72 5.16 -8.06
C ASN A 92 -23.82 3.98 -8.48
N CYS A 93 -22.54 4.21 -8.78
CA CYS A 93 -21.63 3.17 -9.24
C CYS A 93 -20.50 2.93 -8.22
N TYR A 94 -19.76 3.97 -7.80
CA TYR A 94 -18.64 3.83 -6.87
C TYR A 94 -19.09 3.65 -5.40
N HIS A 95 -20.09 4.43 -4.97
CA HIS A 95 -20.52 4.42 -3.56
C HIS A 95 -21.07 3.06 -3.10
N PRO A 96 -21.86 2.32 -3.87
CA PRO A 96 -22.33 1.00 -3.48
C PRO A 96 -21.22 -0.03 -3.30
N SER A 97 -20.11 0.07 -4.03
CA SER A 97 -18.98 -0.83 -3.99
C SER A 97 -17.84 -0.30 -3.10
N TRP A 98 -16.88 0.39 -3.65
CA TRP A 98 -15.71 0.93 -2.93
C TRP A 98 -16.06 2.06 -1.93
N GLY A 99 -17.21 2.67 -2.03
CA GLY A 99 -17.71 3.59 -1.01
C GLY A 99 -17.83 2.98 0.38
N ARG A 100 -17.96 1.66 0.49
CA ARG A 100 -17.97 0.92 1.78
C ARG A 100 -16.66 1.08 2.57
N VAL A 101 -15.56 1.36 1.88
CA VAL A 101 -14.22 1.52 2.47
C VAL A 101 -13.72 2.97 2.41
N LEU A 102 -14.62 3.93 2.12
CA LEU A 102 -14.31 5.35 1.99
C LEU A 102 -13.54 5.91 3.18
N ALA A 103 -13.93 5.58 4.41
CA ALA A 103 -13.34 6.15 5.63
C ALA A 103 -11.82 5.94 5.75
N ARG A 104 -11.27 4.90 5.13
CA ARG A 104 -9.83 4.58 5.13
C ARG A 104 -9.15 4.76 3.77
N SER A 105 -9.84 5.41 2.81
CA SER A 105 -9.31 5.69 1.48
C SER A 105 -8.43 6.94 1.47
N ARG A 106 -7.39 6.92 0.64
CA ARG A 106 -6.47 8.02 0.35
C ARG A 106 -6.26 8.07 -1.17
N PRO A 107 -7.22 8.63 -1.93
CA PRO A 107 -7.25 8.52 -3.38
C PRO A 107 -6.28 9.46 -4.09
N THR A 108 -5.97 9.14 -5.35
CA THR A 108 -5.49 10.07 -6.36
C THR A 108 -6.49 10.15 -7.51
N PRO A 109 -6.64 11.28 -8.22
CA PRO A 109 -7.52 11.34 -9.39
C PRO A 109 -6.86 10.73 -10.62
N GLY A 110 -7.69 10.23 -11.56
CA GLY A 110 -7.29 9.81 -12.90
C GLY A 110 -7.89 10.69 -13.99
N ASN A 111 -7.69 10.32 -15.25
CA ASN A 111 -8.15 11.13 -16.38
C ASN A 111 -9.68 11.11 -16.53
N HIS A 112 -10.36 10.07 -16.07
CA HIS A 112 -11.82 10.00 -16.12
C HIS A 112 -12.48 10.98 -15.13
N GLU A 113 -11.88 11.26 -13.99
CA GLU A 113 -12.34 12.31 -13.09
C GLU A 113 -12.25 13.70 -13.73
N TYR A 114 -11.20 13.95 -14.51
CA TYR A 114 -10.99 15.22 -15.22
C TYR A 114 -11.83 15.39 -16.52
N ARG A 115 -12.70 14.44 -16.84
CA ARG A 115 -13.77 14.64 -17.83
C ARG A 115 -14.88 15.57 -17.33
N THR A 116 -14.95 15.78 -16.01
CA THR A 116 -15.71 16.88 -15.41
C THR A 116 -14.80 18.07 -15.14
N THR A 117 -15.37 19.27 -15.10
CA THR A 117 -14.61 20.50 -14.86
C THR A 117 -13.83 20.40 -13.54
N GLU A 118 -12.49 20.48 -13.65
CA GLU A 118 -11.55 20.45 -12.52
C GLU A 118 -11.75 19.23 -11.60
N ALA A 119 -12.27 18.13 -12.10
CA ALA A 119 -12.62 16.93 -11.33
C ALA A 119 -13.47 17.24 -10.08
N SER A 120 -14.33 18.29 -10.15
CA SER A 120 -15.06 18.78 -8.98
C SER A 120 -15.90 17.72 -8.27
N PRO A 121 -16.57 16.75 -8.94
CA PRO A 121 -17.30 15.70 -8.22
C PRO A 121 -16.38 14.75 -7.42
N TYR A 122 -15.14 14.52 -7.86
CA TYR A 122 -14.15 13.75 -7.14
C TYR A 122 -13.78 14.44 -5.81
N TYR A 123 -13.45 15.72 -5.86
CA TYR A 123 -13.11 16.49 -4.66
C TYR A 123 -14.30 16.64 -3.71
N GLU A 124 -15.49 16.77 -4.22
CA GLU A 124 -16.72 16.79 -3.41
C GLU A 124 -16.99 15.46 -2.72
N TYR A 125 -16.76 14.35 -3.43
CA TYR A 125 -17.02 13.02 -2.90
C TYR A 125 -16.01 12.61 -1.82
N PHE A 126 -14.72 12.81 -2.06
CA PHE A 126 -13.66 12.41 -1.13
C PHE A 126 -13.36 13.47 -0.05
N GLY A 127 -13.71 14.72 -0.29
CA GLY A 127 -13.45 15.81 0.65
C GLY A 127 -11.99 15.91 1.06
N ALA A 128 -11.74 15.99 2.36
CA ALA A 128 -10.38 16.10 2.92
C ALA A 128 -9.46 14.92 2.58
N GLN A 129 -10.00 13.77 2.21
CA GLN A 129 -9.22 12.59 1.84
C GLN A 129 -8.53 12.74 0.48
N ALA A 130 -9.04 13.62 -0.39
CA ALA A 130 -8.41 13.99 -1.67
C ALA A 130 -7.25 15.00 -1.52
N GLY A 131 -6.91 15.38 -0.28
CA GLY A 131 -5.92 16.42 0.00
C GLY A 131 -6.48 17.85 -0.15
N PRO A 132 -5.62 18.85 -0.31
CA PRO A 132 -6.06 20.23 -0.49
C PRO A 132 -6.95 20.41 -1.73
N PRO A 133 -8.05 21.17 -1.64
CA PRO A 133 -9.01 21.33 -2.73
C PRO A 133 -8.33 21.75 -4.04
N GLY A 134 -8.66 21.07 -5.14
CA GLY A 134 -8.17 21.35 -6.50
C GLY A 134 -6.71 20.97 -6.78
N LYS A 135 -5.94 20.54 -5.78
CA LYS A 135 -4.54 20.12 -5.98
C LYS A 135 -4.44 18.67 -6.46
N GLY A 136 -5.13 17.75 -5.80
CA GLY A 136 -5.07 16.30 -6.08
C GLY A 136 -3.71 15.67 -5.74
N TYR A 137 -2.87 16.39 -4.97
CA TYR A 137 -1.62 15.85 -4.45
C TYR A 137 -1.41 16.26 -2.98
N TYR A 138 -0.90 15.33 -2.20
CA TYR A 138 -0.67 15.48 -0.76
C TYR A 138 0.30 14.40 -0.25
N SER A 139 0.69 14.50 1.02
CA SER A 139 1.48 13.44 1.68
C SER A 139 0.93 13.11 3.05
N TYR A 140 1.22 11.90 3.52
CA TYR A 140 0.88 11.44 4.86
C TYR A 140 1.90 10.40 5.34
N THR A 141 1.86 10.10 6.63
CA THR A 141 2.66 9.05 7.22
C THR A 141 1.80 7.80 7.43
N LEU A 142 2.33 6.64 7.10
CA LEU A 142 1.69 5.34 7.33
C LEU A 142 2.71 4.39 8.00
N GLY A 143 2.53 4.16 9.31
CA GLY A 143 3.58 3.58 10.13
C GLY A 143 4.83 4.46 10.10
N THR A 144 5.97 3.88 9.74
CA THR A 144 7.26 4.60 9.59
C THR A 144 7.54 5.09 8.18
N TRP A 145 6.58 4.92 7.26
CA TRP A 145 6.72 5.26 5.85
C TRP A 145 6.15 6.65 5.54
N ARG A 146 6.83 7.38 4.66
CA ARG A 146 6.28 8.57 4.01
C ARG A 146 5.57 8.16 2.72
N ILE A 147 4.33 8.59 2.59
CA ILE A 147 3.49 8.30 1.42
C ILE A 147 3.16 9.60 0.70
N TYR A 148 3.34 9.62 -0.62
CA TYR A 148 2.97 10.74 -1.50
C TYR A 148 1.88 10.30 -2.46
N SER A 149 0.68 10.90 -2.36
CA SER A 149 -0.33 10.87 -3.41
C SER A 149 -0.06 12.03 -4.36
N LEU A 150 0.10 11.75 -5.64
CA LEU A 150 0.40 12.74 -6.67
C LEU A 150 -0.67 12.74 -7.75
N ASN A 151 -0.68 13.76 -8.61
CA ASN A 151 -1.68 13.94 -9.67
C ASN A 151 -1.00 13.93 -11.03
N SER A 152 -1.23 12.88 -11.83
CA SER A 152 -0.68 12.76 -13.19
C SER A 152 -1.37 13.62 -14.23
N GLU A 153 -2.53 14.24 -13.90
CA GLU A 153 -3.39 14.92 -14.86
C GLU A 153 -3.18 16.42 -14.92
N ARG A 154 -2.67 17.02 -13.84
CA ARG A 154 -2.57 18.49 -13.69
C ARG A 154 -1.31 18.91 -12.95
N ASN A 155 -0.84 20.12 -13.30
CA ASN A 155 0.14 20.86 -12.51
C ASN A 155 1.47 20.11 -12.24
N ILE A 156 1.95 19.29 -13.17
CA ILE A 156 3.18 18.47 -13.00
C ILE A 156 4.37 19.32 -12.55
N ALA A 157 4.59 20.49 -13.11
CA ALA A 157 5.73 21.35 -12.76
C ALA A 157 5.62 21.90 -11.32
N GLU A 158 4.43 22.38 -10.93
CA GLU A 158 4.18 22.90 -9.58
C GLU A 158 4.34 21.79 -8.53
N GLN A 159 3.69 20.64 -8.74
CA GLN A 159 3.80 19.54 -7.79
C GLN A 159 5.20 18.91 -7.75
N THR A 160 5.96 18.95 -8.87
CA THR A 160 7.37 18.51 -8.85
C THR A 160 8.21 19.41 -7.94
N SER A 161 7.99 20.71 -7.98
CA SER A 161 8.67 21.67 -7.08
C SER A 161 8.28 21.44 -5.62
N TRP A 162 6.99 21.27 -5.36
CA TRP A 162 6.46 20.93 -4.05
C TRP A 162 7.04 19.59 -3.54
N LEU A 163 7.04 18.55 -4.38
CA LEU A 163 7.56 17.22 -4.04
C LEU A 163 9.05 17.28 -3.66
N LYS A 164 9.88 17.97 -4.47
CA LYS A 164 11.31 18.14 -4.20
C LYS A 164 11.56 18.83 -2.86
N ALA A 165 10.80 19.89 -2.53
CA ALA A 165 10.91 20.58 -1.26
C ALA A 165 10.54 19.68 -0.07
N HIS A 166 9.46 18.90 -0.21
CA HIS A 166 9.02 17.94 0.81
C HIS A 166 10.04 16.81 1.00
N LEU A 167 10.53 16.21 -0.09
CA LEU A 167 11.54 15.16 -0.04
C LEU A 167 12.86 15.61 0.62
N ALA A 168 13.29 16.85 0.36
CA ALA A 168 14.49 17.43 0.98
C ALA A 168 14.34 17.62 2.51
N ALA A 169 13.12 17.87 2.99
CA ALA A 169 12.81 18.03 4.42
C ALA A 169 12.48 16.70 5.11
N ASP A 170 12.14 15.65 4.35
CA ASP A 170 11.71 14.37 4.87
C ASP A 170 12.89 13.58 5.48
N LYS A 171 12.66 13.00 6.65
CA LYS A 171 13.63 12.15 7.35
C LYS A 171 13.22 10.68 7.36
N SER A 172 12.12 10.35 6.68
CA SER A 172 11.65 8.98 6.59
C SER A 172 12.63 8.13 5.79
N ARG A 173 12.99 6.97 6.33
CA ARG A 173 13.90 6.04 5.67
C ARG A 173 13.28 5.42 4.42
N CYS A 174 11.95 5.23 4.44
CA CYS A 174 11.23 4.53 3.38
C CYS A 174 10.15 5.44 2.80
N ILE A 175 10.09 5.53 1.49
CA ILE A 175 9.19 6.41 0.75
C ILE A 175 8.44 5.61 -0.32
N LEU A 176 7.12 5.80 -0.38
CA LEU A 176 6.25 5.29 -1.42
C LEU A 176 5.44 6.43 -2.02
N ALA A 177 5.28 6.45 -3.33
CA ALA A 177 4.41 7.39 -4.00
C ALA A 177 3.41 6.67 -4.92
N TYR A 178 2.29 7.32 -5.21
CA TYR A 178 1.34 6.81 -6.18
C TYR A 178 0.64 7.95 -6.93
N TRP A 179 0.29 7.67 -8.19
CA TRP A 179 -0.52 8.49 -9.07
C TRP A 179 -1.11 7.62 -10.19
N HIS A 180 -2.00 8.15 -11.03
CA HIS A 180 -2.75 7.34 -11.97
C HIS A 180 -1.89 6.84 -13.16
N LYS A 181 -1.38 7.72 -14.04
CA LYS A 181 -0.72 7.33 -15.30
C LYS A 181 0.71 6.87 -15.10
N PRO A 182 1.09 5.65 -15.54
CA PRO A 182 2.43 5.12 -15.35
C PRO A 182 3.47 5.76 -16.26
N LEU A 183 4.74 5.86 -15.78
CA LEU A 183 5.87 6.23 -16.61
C LEU A 183 6.30 5.08 -17.53
N TYR A 184 6.17 3.84 -17.08
CA TYR A 184 6.51 2.63 -17.82
C TYR A 184 5.32 1.68 -17.87
N THR A 185 5.11 1.06 -19.03
CA THR A 185 4.05 0.05 -19.23
C THR A 185 4.36 -0.83 -20.42
N SER A 186 3.86 -2.07 -20.37
CA SER A 186 3.76 -3.01 -21.50
C SER A 186 2.34 -3.08 -22.06
N GLY A 187 1.39 -2.34 -21.48
CA GLY A 187 -0.04 -2.37 -21.81
C GLY A 187 -0.37 -1.62 -23.12
N GLU A 188 -1.65 -1.53 -23.41
CA GLU A 188 -2.18 -1.00 -24.67
C GLU A 188 -2.08 0.52 -24.79
N VAL A 189 -2.25 1.24 -23.67
CA VAL A 189 -2.09 2.70 -23.64
C VAL A 189 -0.60 3.05 -23.51
N PRO A 190 -0.07 3.97 -24.32
CA PRO A 190 1.33 4.36 -24.27
C PRO A 190 1.80 4.86 -22.92
N PRO A 191 3.10 4.73 -22.58
CA PRO A 191 3.70 5.37 -21.42
C PRO A 191 3.46 6.88 -21.37
N THR A 192 3.45 7.47 -20.16
CA THR A 192 3.19 8.89 -19.95
C THR A 192 4.50 9.62 -19.57
N PRO A 193 5.28 10.13 -20.54
CA PRO A 193 6.57 10.76 -20.26
C PRO A 193 6.45 12.06 -19.45
N GLU A 194 5.28 12.69 -19.43
CA GLU A 194 4.99 13.92 -18.66
C GLU A 194 5.19 13.74 -17.15
N VAL A 195 5.00 12.53 -16.62
CA VAL A 195 5.20 12.23 -15.19
C VAL A 195 6.65 11.92 -14.83
N ARG A 196 7.56 11.90 -15.83
CA ARG A 196 8.98 11.64 -15.61
C ARG A 196 9.63 12.55 -14.55
N PRO A 197 9.33 13.87 -14.47
CA PRO A 197 9.91 14.73 -13.42
C PRO A 197 9.52 14.30 -11.99
N LEU A 198 8.34 13.73 -11.80
CA LEU A 198 7.89 13.17 -10.51
C LEU A 198 8.69 11.92 -10.17
N PHE A 199 8.80 10.99 -11.12
CA PHE A 199 9.56 9.75 -10.94
C PHE A 199 11.05 10.04 -10.66
N ASP A 200 11.68 10.94 -11.41
CA ASP A 200 13.10 11.32 -11.22
C ASP A 200 13.33 11.95 -9.84
N ALA A 201 12.42 12.84 -9.38
CA ALA A 201 12.51 13.42 -8.05
C ALA A 201 12.47 12.38 -6.94
N LEU A 202 11.56 11.39 -7.05
CA LEU A 202 11.42 10.28 -6.13
C LEU A 202 12.64 9.36 -6.16
N TYR A 203 13.09 8.97 -7.35
CA TYR A 203 14.30 8.14 -7.53
C TYR A 203 15.53 8.79 -6.87
N ARG A 204 15.77 10.09 -7.13
CA ARG A 204 16.90 10.83 -6.53
C ARG A 204 16.81 10.94 -5.01
N ALA A 205 15.62 10.91 -4.45
CA ALA A 205 15.38 10.91 -3.01
C ALA A 205 15.43 9.52 -2.37
N GLY A 206 15.66 8.46 -3.18
CA GLY A 206 15.72 7.09 -2.70
C GLY A 206 14.35 6.46 -2.43
N ALA A 207 13.27 6.93 -3.08
CA ALA A 207 11.97 6.30 -2.94
C ALA A 207 11.98 4.85 -3.48
N GLU A 208 11.42 3.92 -2.69
CA GLU A 208 11.42 2.50 -2.98
C GLU A 208 10.37 2.10 -4.02
N VAL A 209 9.18 2.71 -3.93
CA VAL A 209 8.00 2.21 -4.64
C VAL A 209 7.21 3.35 -5.27
N VAL A 210 6.74 3.09 -6.49
CA VAL A 210 5.70 3.88 -7.19
C VAL A 210 4.57 2.95 -7.58
N LEU A 211 3.31 3.36 -7.30
CA LEU A 211 2.10 2.63 -7.69
C LEU A 211 1.30 3.46 -8.70
N ASN A 212 0.78 2.80 -9.73
CA ASN A 212 -0.02 3.42 -10.79
C ASN A 212 -1.24 2.56 -11.14
N GLY A 213 -2.26 3.18 -11.77
CA GLY A 213 -3.36 2.55 -12.48
C GLY A 213 -3.24 2.73 -13.99
N HIS A 214 -4.34 3.12 -14.64
CA HIS A 214 -4.47 3.52 -16.04
C HIS A 214 -4.39 2.39 -17.06
N GLN A 215 -3.54 1.42 -16.88
CA GLN A 215 -3.51 0.19 -17.65
C GLN A 215 -4.34 -0.85 -16.91
N HIS A 216 -5.36 -1.37 -17.54
CA HIS A 216 -6.29 -2.30 -16.90
C HIS A 216 -5.69 -3.71 -16.75
N ASN A 217 -4.51 -3.77 -16.13
CA ASN A 217 -3.77 -5.00 -15.86
C ASN A 217 -2.91 -4.85 -14.61
N TYR A 218 -2.20 -5.90 -14.24
CA TYR A 218 -1.15 -5.83 -13.24
C TYR A 218 0.21 -6.00 -13.89
N GLU A 219 1.14 -5.09 -13.63
CA GLU A 219 2.51 -5.18 -14.07
C GLU A 219 3.48 -4.73 -12.97
N ARG A 220 4.58 -5.49 -12.79
CA ARG A 220 5.65 -5.10 -11.87
C ARG A 220 6.99 -5.00 -12.59
N PHE A 221 7.70 -3.92 -12.31
CA PHE A 221 9.04 -3.67 -12.84
C PHE A 221 10.14 -4.01 -11.84
N ALA A 222 11.36 -4.26 -12.34
CA ALA A 222 12.56 -4.24 -11.52
C ALA A 222 12.84 -2.80 -11.04
N PRO A 223 13.60 -2.62 -9.93
CA PRO A 223 14.04 -1.29 -9.51
C PRO A 223 14.85 -0.60 -10.61
N GLN A 224 14.53 0.67 -10.91
CA GLN A 224 15.12 1.39 -12.03
C GLN A 224 15.17 2.91 -11.78
N ASP A 225 15.97 3.61 -12.58
CA ASP A 225 15.95 5.07 -12.66
C ASP A 225 14.91 5.57 -13.66
N ALA A 226 14.81 6.90 -13.80
CA ALA A 226 13.87 7.54 -14.73
C ALA A 226 14.25 7.37 -16.23
N ASP A 227 15.36 6.72 -16.55
CA ASP A 227 15.83 6.38 -17.91
C ASP A 227 15.67 4.88 -18.23
N SER A 228 14.86 4.15 -17.43
CA SER A 228 14.71 2.69 -17.55
C SER A 228 16.02 1.92 -17.38
N ASN A 229 17.03 2.46 -16.68
CA ASN A 229 18.20 1.67 -16.35
C ASN A 229 17.94 0.94 -15.04
N HIS A 230 18.14 -0.37 -15.04
CA HIS A 230 18.07 -1.16 -13.80
C HIS A 230 19.10 -0.64 -12.79
N LYS A 231 18.65 -0.43 -11.55
CA LYS A 231 19.48 0.04 -10.43
C LYS A 231 19.16 -0.80 -9.20
N ALA A 232 20.18 -1.28 -8.50
CA ALA A 232 19.99 -2.03 -7.25
C ALA A 232 19.21 -1.20 -6.20
N ARG A 233 19.46 0.12 -6.15
CA ARG A 233 18.76 1.12 -5.33
C ARG A 233 17.82 1.97 -6.17
N GLY A 234 17.12 1.36 -7.11
CA GLY A 234 16.16 2.03 -7.96
C GLY A 234 14.76 2.01 -7.39
N THR A 235 13.89 2.82 -7.96
CA THR A 235 12.46 2.84 -7.63
C THR A 235 11.74 1.72 -8.36
N ARG A 236 10.99 0.89 -7.64
CA ARG A 236 10.16 -0.18 -8.21
C ARG A 236 8.78 0.37 -8.56
N GLN A 237 8.41 0.26 -9.84
CA GLN A 237 7.06 0.62 -10.28
C GLN A 237 6.16 -0.62 -10.32
N PHE A 238 4.91 -0.42 -9.87
CA PHE A 238 3.79 -1.35 -10.06
C PHE A 238 2.67 -0.62 -10.79
N VAL A 239 2.06 -1.30 -11.74
CA VAL A 239 0.79 -0.92 -12.36
C VAL A 239 -0.29 -1.83 -11.82
N ILE A 240 -1.39 -1.28 -11.32
CA ILE A 240 -2.46 -2.04 -10.66
C ILE A 240 -3.81 -1.44 -11.10
N GLY A 241 -4.13 -1.52 -12.40
CA GLY A 241 -5.42 -1.09 -12.97
C GLY A 241 -6.45 -2.21 -12.94
N THR A 242 -6.50 -2.95 -11.83
CA THR A 242 -7.29 -4.17 -11.70
C THR A 242 -8.46 -4.03 -10.75
N GLY A 243 -8.88 -2.77 -10.46
CA GLY A 243 -9.91 -2.46 -9.46
C GLY A 243 -11.33 -2.85 -9.85
N GLY A 244 -11.62 -3.00 -11.16
CA GLY A 244 -12.95 -3.41 -11.59
C GLY A 244 -13.31 -3.12 -13.05
N ALA A 245 -12.61 -2.19 -13.73
CA ALA A 245 -12.77 -1.98 -15.16
C ALA A 245 -12.34 -3.19 -15.99
N GLN A 246 -12.85 -3.32 -17.20
CA GLN A 246 -12.52 -4.42 -18.09
C GLN A 246 -11.00 -4.55 -18.25
N LEU A 247 -10.47 -5.75 -17.99
CA LEU A 247 -9.04 -6.01 -18.10
C LEU A 247 -8.55 -5.96 -19.55
N GLU A 248 -7.34 -5.43 -19.74
CA GLU A 248 -6.68 -5.25 -21.04
C GLU A 248 -5.34 -5.97 -21.08
N GLY A 249 -4.97 -6.46 -22.24
CA GLY A 249 -3.76 -7.26 -22.44
C GLY A 249 -2.46 -6.44 -22.46
N PHE A 250 -1.42 -7.09 -22.99
CA PHE A 250 -0.10 -6.50 -23.16
C PHE A 250 0.25 -6.50 -24.65
N VAL A 251 0.70 -5.37 -25.17
CA VAL A 251 1.10 -5.23 -26.59
C VAL A 251 2.60 -5.38 -26.79
N SER A 252 3.38 -5.30 -25.72
CA SER A 252 4.83 -5.39 -25.76
C SER A 252 5.37 -5.94 -24.43
N VAL A 253 6.70 -6.01 -24.31
CA VAL A 253 7.39 -6.24 -23.05
C VAL A 253 8.34 -5.08 -22.82
N ALA A 254 7.95 -4.15 -21.96
CA ALA A 254 8.77 -3.00 -21.64
C ALA A 254 10.07 -3.42 -20.91
N LYS A 255 11.12 -2.62 -21.09
CA LYS A 255 12.40 -2.84 -20.39
C LYS A 255 12.17 -2.89 -18.89
N ASN A 256 12.79 -3.85 -18.21
CA ASN A 256 12.66 -4.12 -16.77
C ASN A 256 11.29 -4.64 -16.29
N SER A 257 10.32 -4.87 -17.16
CA SER A 257 9.10 -5.59 -16.80
C SER A 257 9.41 -7.01 -16.33
N LYS A 258 8.91 -7.42 -15.16
CA LYS A 258 9.21 -8.70 -14.52
C LYS A 258 8.00 -9.60 -14.39
N VAL A 259 6.84 -9.02 -14.07
CA VAL A 259 5.58 -9.76 -13.95
C VAL A 259 4.51 -9.00 -14.71
N ARG A 260 3.70 -9.71 -15.45
CA ARG A 260 2.53 -9.23 -16.21
C ARG A 260 1.39 -10.18 -15.96
N TYR A 261 0.23 -9.65 -15.55
CA TYR A 261 -0.92 -10.46 -15.19
C TYR A 261 -2.23 -9.78 -15.60
N VAL A 262 -3.11 -10.56 -16.22
CA VAL A 262 -4.42 -10.12 -16.73
C VAL A 262 -5.50 -11.18 -16.50
N ALA A 263 -5.20 -12.22 -15.72
CA ALA A 263 -6.11 -13.35 -15.54
C ALA A 263 -7.23 -13.10 -14.51
N GLY A 264 -7.24 -11.94 -13.84
CA GLY A 264 -8.29 -11.60 -12.89
C GLY A 264 -8.10 -10.22 -12.27
N HIS A 265 -9.20 -9.65 -11.79
CA HIS A 265 -9.20 -8.45 -10.97
C HIS A 265 -8.56 -8.74 -9.60
N GLY A 266 -8.16 -7.71 -8.89
CA GLY A 266 -7.55 -7.84 -7.58
C GLY A 266 -6.96 -6.54 -7.06
N VAL A 267 -6.33 -6.62 -5.89
CA VAL A 267 -5.68 -5.49 -5.24
C VAL A 267 -4.25 -5.85 -4.83
N LEU A 268 -3.35 -4.89 -4.88
CA LEU A 268 -2.01 -5.03 -4.34
C LEU A 268 -2.05 -4.75 -2.84
N ARG A 269 -1.59 -5.70 -2.03
CA ARG A 269 -1.33 -5.50 -0.61
C ARG A 269 0.16 -5.25 -0.40
N MET A 270 0.48 -4.13 0.23
CA MET A 270 1.82 -3.78 0.69
C MET A 270 1.85 -3.85 2.23
N ASN A 271 2.78 -4.60 2.80
CA ASN A 271 3.10 -4.55 4.22
C ASN A 271 4.35 -3.67 4.37
N LEU A 272 4.20 -2.57 5.08
CA LEU A 272 5.21 -1.52 5.25
C LEU A 272 5.77 -1.60 6.67
N SER A 273 6.96 -2.17 6.81
CA SER A 273 7.68 -2.29 8.09
C SER A 273 8.81 -1.26 8.18
N PRO A 274 9.37 -1.01 9.37
CA PRO A 274 10.57 -0.19 9.48
C PRO A 274 11.73 -0.75 8.63
N GLY A 275 12.13 -0.01 7.59
CA GLY A 275 13.27 -0.34 6.74
C GLY A 275 13.06 -1.46 5.71
N MET A 276 11.84 -1.99 5.55
CA MET A 276 11.53 -3.01 4.55
C MET A 276 10.07 -3.00 4.14
N TYR A 277 9.76 -3.59 2.99
CA TYR A 277 8.39 -3.82 2.53
C TYR A 277 8.23 -5.19 1.89
N SER A 278 7.01 -5.71 1.94
CA SER A 278 6.60 -6.86 1.14
C SER A 278 5.33 -6.54 0.36
N TRP A 279 5.15 -7.23 -0.74
CA TRP A 279 3.96 -7.11 -1.57
C TRP A 279 3.35 -8.46 -1.87
N ASN A 280 2.03 -8.46 -2.05
CA ASN A 280 1.27 -9.59 -2.54
C ASN A 280 0.10 -9.05 -3.38
N PHE A 281 0.03 -9.41 -4.65
CA PHE A 281 -1.17 -9.17 -5.43
C PHE A 281 -2.22 -10.20 -5.03
N LEU A 282 -3.34 -9.72 -4.53
CA LEU A 282 -4.47 -10.51 -4.06
C LEU A 282 -5.54 -10.53 -5.15
N PRO A 283 -5.60 -11.57 -5.99
CA PRO A 283 -6.65 -11.69 -6.97
C PRO A 283 -7.98 -12.02 -6.29
N VAL A 284 -9.08 -11.67 -6.95
CA VAL A 284 -10.42 -12.08 -6.53
C VAL A 284 -10.58 -13.60 -6.57
N ALA A 285 -11.54 -14.13 -5.82
CA ALA A 285 -11.76 -15.56 -5.71
C ALA A 285 -11.90 -16.25 -7.10
N GLY A 286 -11.21 -17.37 -7.26
CA GLY A 286 -11.21 -18.16 -8.49
C GLY A 286 -10.15 -17.76 -9.53
N ALA A 287 -9.49 -16.61 -9.37
CA ALA A 287 -8.36 -16.24 -10.23
C ALA A 287 -7.03 -16.82 -9.71
N PRO A 288 -6.08 -17.17 -10.59
CA PRO A 288 -4.80 -17.73 -10.17
C PRO A 288 -3.93 -16.71 -9.42
N PRO A 289 -3.00 -17.17 -8.54
CA PRO A 289 -2.01 -16.29 -7.91
C PRO A 289 -1.16 -15.56 -8.96
N ALA A 290 -0.79 -14.31 -8.68
CA ALA A 290 -0.04 -13.49 -9.62
C ALA A 290 1.40 -13.19 -9.19
N ASP A 291 1.59 -12.52 -8.06
CA ASP A 291 2.90 -11.97 -7.70
C ASP A 291 3.01 -11.73 -6.20
N SER A 292 4.19 -11.99 -5.65
CA SER A 292 4.56 -11.62 -4.29
C SER A 292 6.07 -11.44 -4.17
N GLY A 293 6.51 -10.75 -3.10
CA GLY A 293 7.92 -10.58 -2.80
C GLY A 293 8.17 -9.62 -1.65
N ALA A 294 9.44 -9.37 -1.39
CA ALA A 294 9.89 -8.43 -0.36
C ALA A 294 11.19 -7.74 -0.77
N ALA A 295 11.46 -6.57 -0.19
CA ALA A 295 12.70 -5.84 -0.35
C ALA A 295 12.96 -4.92 0.86
N ASN A 296 14.21 -4.56 1.05
CA ASN A 296 14.61 -3.57 2.04
C ASN A 296 14.52 -2.16 1.45
N CYS A 297 14.28 -1.16 2.32
CA CYS A 297 14.50 0.24 1.99
C CYS A 297 16.01 0.52 1.92
N THR A 298 16.42 1.37 0.99
CA THR A 298 17.84 1.59 0.64
C THR A 298 18.38 2.94 1.13
#